data_e561ff0b6c57f402e2532c2fb41d2bc3
#
_entry.id   e561ff0b6c57f402e2532c2fb41d2bc3
#
_cell.length_a   1.000
_cell.length_b   1.000
_cell.length_c   1.000
_cell.angle_alpha   90.00
_cell.angle_beta   90.00
_cell.angle_gamma   90.00
#
_symmetry.space_group_name_H-M   'P 1'
#
loop_
_entity.id
_entity.type
_entity.pdbx_description
1 polymer ?
#
loop_
_entity_poly.entity_id
_entity_poly.type
_entity_poly.pdbx_seq_one_letter_code
_entity_poly.pdbx_strand_id
1 'polypeptide(L)'
;LQKQDISTFALDRMTELQLLDEAAQIPADFNAAEYFRDAIGITAFKGEALRIVLKADTIAARYIETQAFHHSQKLLDKQDAFSIFELRILVTEEFIRSLLGYAGEVEVLEPESLRLTLKERAQALIKRYQS
;
A
#
# COMPACT_ATOMS: atom_id res chain seq x y z
N LEU A 1 30.72 0.18 -2.65
CA LEU A 1 29.82 -0.47 -1.69
C LEU A 1 28.45 -0.60 -2.33
N GLN A 2 28.16 -1.78 -2.90
CA GLN A 2 26.81 -2.09 -3.39
C GLN A 2 25.88 -2.09 -2.18
N LYS A 3 24.85 -1.22 -2.20
CA LYS A 3 23.70 -1.33 -1.31
C LYS A 3 23.08 -2.69 -1.57
N GLN A 4 23.12 -3.57 -0.59
CA GLN A 4 22.37 -4.82 -0.62
C GLN A 4 20.89 -4.45 -0.42
N ASP A 5 20.21 -4.17 -1.51
CA ASP A 5 18.76 -3.98 -1.49
C ASP A 5 18.08 -5.35 -1.61
N ILE A 6 17.04 -5.54 -0.80
CA ILE A 6 16.21 -6.75 -0.86
C ILE A 6 15.26 -6.60 -2.06
N SER A 7 15.30 -7.58 -2.95
CA SER A 7 14.38 -7.66 -4.09
C SER A 7 13.31 -8.73 -3.82
N THR A 8 12.07 -8.40 -4.11
CA THR A 8 10.94 -9.33 -3.98
C THR A 8 10.58 -9.88 -5.35
N PHE A 9 10.55 -11.21 -5.48
CA PHE A 9 10.17 -11.90 -6.70
C PHE A 9 8.87 -12.68 -6.50
N ALA A 10 7.94 -12.57 -7.46
CA ALA A 10 6.71 -13.33 -7.45
C ALA A 10 6.97 -14.76 -7.95
N LEU A 11 6.51 -15.76 -7.18
CA LEU A 11 6.73 -17.16 -7.49
C LEU A 11 6.08 -17.61 -8.81
N ASP A 12 4.94 -17.03 -9.16
CA ASP A 12 4.20 -17.29 -10.39
C ASP A 12 4.91 -16.81 -11.68
N ARG A 13 5.97 -16.01 -11.52
CA ARG A 13 6.79 -15.49 -12.63
C ARG A 13 8.13 -16.20 -12.77
N MET A 14 8.40 -17.19 -11.92
CA MET A 14 9.64 -17.96 -11.97
C MET A 14 9.52 -19.08 -13.01
N THR A 15 10.50 -19.18 -13.90
CA THR A 15 10.63 -20.24 -14.91
C THR A 15 12.02 -20.88 -14.81
N GLU A 16 12.15 -22.09 -15.33
CA GLU A 16 13.45 -22.81 -15.40
C GLU A 16 14.16 -22.94 -14.04
N LEU A 17 13.38 -23.29 -12.99
CA LEU A 17 13.91 -23.46 -11.65
C LEU A 17 14.84 -24.68 -11.60
N GLN A 18 16.02 -24.51 -10.99
CA GLN A 18 16.98 -25.57 -10.74
C GLN A 18 17.30 -25.62 -9.25
N LEU A 19 17.31 -26.84 -8.71
CA LEU A 19 17.81 -27.07 -7.37
C LEU A 19 19.34 -27.12 -7.41
N LEU A 20 19.97 -26.26 -6.62
CA LEU A 20 21.43 -26.24 -6.51
C LEU A 20 21.88 -27.06 -5.30
N ASP A 21 23.11 -27.59 -5.37
CA ASP A 21 23.72 -28.30 -4.23
C ASP A 21 24.22 -27.37 -3.14
N GLU A 22 24.26 -26.07 -3.41
CA GLU A 22 24.66 -25.03 -2.46
C GLU A 22 23.51 -24.70 -1.50
N ALA A 23 23.81 -24.63 -0.21
CA ALA A 23 22.86 -24.19 0.80
C ALA A 23 22.58 -22.70 0.68
N ALA A 24 21.31 -22.31 0.76
CA ALA A 24 20.92 -20.90 0.81
C ALA A 24 21.48 -20.22 2.07
N GLN A 25 22.09 -19.07 1.89
CA GLN A 25 22.56 -18.23 3.00
C GLN A 25 21.50 -17.19 3.33
N ILE A 26 20.82 -17.37 4.45
CA ILE A 26 19.87 -16.37 4.97
C ILE A 26 20.64 -15.50 5.96
N PRO A 27 20.67 -14.15 5.76
CA PRO A 27 21.28 -13.26 6.75
C PRO A 27 20.68 -13.46 8.14
N ALA A 28 21.54 -13.59 9.16
CA ALA A 28 21.07 -13.89 10.52
C ALA A 28 20.20 -12.77 11.14
N ASP A 29 20.33 -11.55 10.63
CA ASP A 29 19.60 -10.36 11.05
C ASP A 29 18.35 -10.06 10.21
N PHE A 30 18.02 -10.92 9.22
CA PHE A 30 16.83 -10.74 8.41
C PHE A 30 15.59 -11.35 9.07
N ASN A 31 14.61 -10.49 9.34
CA ASN A 31 13.29 -10.88 9.82
C ASN A 31 12.22 -10.43 8.81
N ALA A 32 11.60 -11.37 8.12
CA ALA A 32 10.59 -11.09 7.10
C ALA A 32 9.35 -10.39 7.69
N ALA A 33 8.90 -10.79 8.89
CA ALA A 33 7.74 -10.17 9.53
C ALA A 33 8.00 -8.69 9.86
N GLU A 34 9.22 -8.36 10.28
CA GLU A 34 9.61 -6.99 10.54
C GLU A 34 9.77 -6.19 9.23
N TYR A 35 10.37 -6.81 8.22
CA TYR A 35 10.57 -6.17 6.91
C TYR A 35 9.25 -5.77 6.23
N PHE A 36 8.20 -6.60 6.34
CA PHE A 36 6.89 -6.34 5.74
C PHE A 36 5.88 -5.72 6.70
N ARG A 37 6.26 -5.42 7.95
CA ARG A 37 5.33 -4.95 8.99
C ARG A 37 4.48 -3.76 8.57
N ASP A 38 5.08 -2.79 7.90
CA ASP A 38 4.43 -1.53 7.53
C ASP A 38 4.00 -1.51 6.04
N ALA A 39 4.13 -2.63 5.35
CA ALA A 39 3.78 -2.77 3.94
C ALA A 39 2.35 -3.26 3.74
N ILE A 40 1.72 -2.78 2.68
CA ILE A 40 0.49 -3.37 2.13
C ILE A 40 0.89 -4.16 0.89
N GLY A 41 0.55 -5.45 0.86
CA GLY A 41 0.95 -6.35 -0.20
C GLY A 41 2.39 -6.84 -0.05
N ILE A 42 3.05 -7.07 -1.17
CA ILE A 42 4.39 -7.67 -1.24
C ILE A 42 5.53 -6.66 -1.46
N THR A 43 5.20 -5.41 -1.66
CA THR A 43 6.20 -4.35 -1.88
C THR A 43 6.56 -3.69 -0.57
N ALA A 44 7.81 -3.83 -0.16
CA ALA A 44 8.40 -3.12 0.97
C ALA A 44 9.70 -2.44 0.53
N PHE A 45 10.04 -1.35 1.20
CA PHE A 45 11.29 -0.63 0.99
C PHE A 45 11.77 -0.01 2.31
N LYS A 46 13.05 0.36 2.37
CA LYS A 46 13.57 1.10 3.51
C LYS A 46 13.04 2.52 3.48
N GLY A 47 12.13 2.84 4.39
CA GLY A 47 11.51 4.15 4.53
C GLY A 47 10.73 4.23 5.82
N GLU A 48 10.18 5.39 6.09
CA GLU A 48 9.31 5.60 7.24
C GLU A 48 7.85 5.35 6.87
N ALA A 49 7.15 4.63 7.76
CA ALA A 49 5.70 4.53 7.67
C ALA A 49 5.07 5.90 7.93
N LEU A 50 4.28 6.38 6.99
CA LEU A 50 3.57 7.64 7.09
C LEU A 50 2.21 7.43 7.76
N ARG A 51 1.77 8.46 8.46
CA ARG A 51 0.40 8.57 8.94
C ARG A 51 -0.48 8.95 7.75
N ILE A 52 -1.48 8.12 7.47
CA ILE A 52 -2.47 8.33 6.41
C ILE A 52 -3.82 8.53 7.06
N VAL A 53 -4.55 9.56 6.66
CA VAL A 53 -5.93 9.79 7.08
C VAL A 53 -6.83 9.74 5.85
N LEU A 54 -7.81 8.85 5.89
CA LEU A 54 -8.78 8.61 4.83
C LEU A 54 -10.18 9.00 5.29
N LYS A 55 -10.92 9.64 4.41
CA LYS A 55 -12.36 9.80 4.54
C LYS A 55 -13.03 8.91 3.50
N ALA A 56 -13.92 8.04 3.94
CA ALA A 56 -14.67 7.13 3.08
C ALA A 56 -16.15 7.38 3.21
N ASP A 57 -16.89 7.36 2.12
CA ASP A 57 -18.35 7.40 2.17
C ASP A 57 -18.92 6.13 2.81
N THR A 58 -20.23 6.09 3.02
CA THR A 58 -20.90 5.00 3.76
C THR A 58 -20.65 3.62 3.14
N ILE A 59 -20.58 3.52 1.81
CA ILE A 59 -20.39 2.24 1.12
C ILE A 59 -18.95 1.79 1.24
N ALA A 60 -18.01 2.64 0.85
CA ALA A 60 -16.58 2.36 0.95
C ALA A 60 -16.14 2.09 2.40
N ALA A 61 -16.70 2.84 3.37
CA ALA A 61 -16.40 2.66 4.77
C ALA A 61 -16.73 1.25 5.28
N ARG A 62 -17.84 0.65 4.85
CA ARG A 62 -18.21 -0.73 5.21
C ARG A 62 -17.19 -1.74 4.68
N TYR A 63 -16.70 -1.56 3.45
CA TYR A 63 -15.66 -2.41 2.88
C TYR A 63 -14.34 -2.26 3.65
N ILE A 64 -13.93 -1.03 3.95
CA ILE A 64 -12.70 -0.73 4.67
C ILE A 64 -12.76 -1.24 6.13
N GLU A 65 -13.93 -1.20 6.78
CA GLU A 65 -14.13 -1.78 8.12
C GLU A 65 -13.99 -3.31 8.10
N THR A 66 -14.53 -3.98 7.08
CA THR A 66 -14.52 -5.45 6.99
C THR A 66 -13.23 -6.01 6.41
N GLN A 67 -12.58 -5.24 5.53
CA GLN A 67 -11.33 -5.59 4.87
C GLN A 67 -10.31 -4.47 5.08
N ALA A 68 -9.76 -4.40 6.29
CA ALA A 68 -8.78 -3.38 6.62
C ALA A 68 -7.58 -3.42 5.67
N PHE A 69 -7.11 -2.26 5.24
CA PHE A 69 -5.91 -2.16 4.42
C PHE A 69 -4.66 -2.68 5.14
N HIS A 70 -4.60 -2.47 6.45
CA HIS A 70 -3.45 -2.79 7.26
C HIS A 70 -3.84 -2.96 8.74
N HIS A 71 -3.05 -3.74 9.50
CA HIS A 71 -3.31 -3.97 10.93
C HIS A 71 -3.25 -2.70 11.78
N SER A 72 -2.56 -1.64 11.31
CA SER A 72 -2.52 -0.34 11.99
C SER A 72 -3.78 0.51 11.80
N GLN A 73 -4.72 0.06 10.98
CA GLN A 73 -5.95 0.82 10.69
C GLN A 73 -6.79 1.04 11.95
N LYS A 74 -7.21 2.28 12.14
CA LYS A 74 -8.10 2.70 13.24
C LYS A 74 -9.23 3.55 12.68
N LEU A 75 -10.43 3.34 13.21
CA LEU A 75 -11.55 4.24 12.98
C LEU A 75 -11.40 5.45 13.92
N LEU A 76 -11.31 6.65 13.34
CA LEU A 76 -11.20 7.89 14.10
C LEU A 76 -12.56 8.54 14.37
N ASP A 77 -13.43 8.52 13.35
CA ASP A 77 -14.77 9.12 13.42
C ASP A 77 -15.74 8.35 12.52
N LYS A 78 -17.00 8.29 12.92
CA LYS A 78 -18.08 7.66 12.18
C LYS A 78 -19.31 8.54 12.21
N GLN A 79 -19.71 9.00 11.03
CA GLN A 79 -20.90 9.79 10.79
C GLN A 79 -21.87 9.03 9.88
N ASP A 80 -23.09 9.51 9.72
CA ASP A 80 -24.08 8.87 8.85
C ASP A 80 -23.64 8.82 7.39
N ALA A 81 -22.95 9.88 6.92
CA ALA A 81 -22.55 10.02 5.52
C ALA A 81 -21.12 9.58 5.22
N PHE A 82 -20.25 9.45 6.23
CA PHE A 82 -18.85 9.08 6.04
C PHE A 82 -18.20 8.53 7.31
N SER A 83 -17.06 7.86 7.14
CA SER A 83 -16.15 7.48 8.23
C SER A 83 -14.75 7.98 7.95
N ILE A 84 -13.99 8.25 9.03
CA ILE A 84 -12.59 8.65 8.95
C ILE A 84 -11.72 7.56 9.57
N PHE A 85 -10.72 7.12 8.79
CA PHE A 85 -9.76 6.10 9.20
C PHE A 85 -8.36 6.66 9.25
N GLU A 86 -7.56 6.14 10.15
CA GLU A 86 -6.12 6.38 10.23
C GLU A 86 -5.38 5.09 9.99
N LEU A 87 -4.27 5.17 9.24
CA LEU A 87 -3.31 4.08 9.03
C LEU A 87 -1.89 4.61 9.23
N ARG A 88 -0.97 3.70 9.55
CA ARG A 88 0.46 4.01 9.55
C ARG A 88 1.18 2.96 8.71
N ILE A 89 1.59 3.35 7.49
CA ILE A 89 2.07 2.43 6.46
C ILE A 89 3.14 3.06 5.56
N LEU A 90 3.90 2.22 4.89
CA LEU A 90 4.67 2.61 3.71
C LEU A 90 3.71 2.88 2.54
N VAL A 91 3.87 4.03 1.89
CA VAL A 91 3.07 4.37 0.71
C VAL A 91 3.65 3.66 -0.51
N THR A 92 3.07 2.52 -0.84
CA THR A 92 3.46 1.68 -1.98
C THR A 92 2.58 1.94 -3.19
N GLU A 93 3.04 1.53 -4.37
CA GLU A 93 2.23 1.59 -5.60
C GLU A 93 0.95 0.74 -5.49
N GLU A 94 1.00 -0.39 -4.78
CA GLU A 94 -0.17 -1.23 -4.51
C GLU A 94 -1.24 -0.48 -3.72
N PHE A 95 -0.81 0.26 -2.68
CA PHE A 95 -1.73 1.09 -1.89
C PHE A 95 -2.35 2.21 -2.72
N ILE A 96 -1.53 2.92 -3.51
CA ILE A 96 -2.02 3.98 -4.42
C ILE A 96 -3.07 3.43 -5.39
N ARG A 97 -2.81 2.26 -6.00
CA ARG A 97 -3.77 1.61 -6.89
C ARG A 97 -5.04 1.17 -6.18
N SER A 98 -4.94 0.68 -4.96
CA SER A 98 -6.11 0.32 -4.15
C SER A 98 -6.99 1.54 -3.88
N LEU A 99 -6.39 2.69 -3.54
CA LEU A 99 -7.13 3.94 -3.34
C LEU A 99 -7.81 4.44 -4.62
N LEU A 100 -7.11 4.39 -5.75
CA LEU A 100 -7.68 4.76 -7.05
C LEU A 100 -8.84 3.85 -7.46
N GLY A 101 -8.83 2.59 -7.01
CA GLY A 101 -9.92 1.64 -7.23
C GLY A 101 -11.24 2.02 -6.57
N TYR A 102 -11.20 2.82 -5.51
CA TYR A 102 -12.40 3.39 -4.87
C TYR A 102 -12.94 4.63 -5.61
N ALA A 103 -12.26 5.09 -6.66
CA ALA A 103 -12.61 6.30 -7.40
C ALA A 103 -12.86 7.51 -6.47
N GLY A 104 -14.06 8.09 -6.48
CA GLY A 104 -14.42 9.24 -5.63
C GLY A 104 -14.97 8.88 -4.25
N GLU A 105 -15.12 7.59 -3.93
CA GLU A 105 -15.72 7.14 -2.67
C GLU A 105 -14.77 7.25 -1.47
N VAL A 106 -13.46 7.36 -1.72
CA VAL A 106 -12.41 7.52 -0.71
C VAL A 106 -11.58 8.75 -1.02
N GLU A 107 -11.44 9.62 -0.05
CA GLU A 107 -10.59 10.80 -0.09
C GLU A 107 -9.43 10.66 0.90
N VAL A 108 -8.21 10.94 0.44
CA VAL A 108 -7.06 11.08 1.33
C VAL A 108 -7.08 12.48 1.93
N LEU A 109 -7.16 12.59 3.25
CA LEU A 109 -7.05 13.87 3.96
C LEU A 109 -5.60 14.23 4.25
N GLU A 110 -4.79 13.23 4.63
CA GLU A 110 -3.36 13.34 4.93
C GLU A 110 -2.59 12.10 4.43
N PRO A 111 -1.33 12.23 4.05
CA PRO A 111 -0.54 13.46 3.89
C PRO A 111 -0.77 14.15 2.53
N GLU A 112 -0.39 15.40 2.44
CA GLU A 112 -0.52 16.20 1.20
C GLU A 112 0.25 15.58 0.02
N SER A 113 1.40 14.98 0.26
CA SER A 113 2.18 14.29 -0.78
C SER A 113 1.37 13.17 -1.48
N LEU A 114 0.63 12.37 -0.71
CA LEU A 114 -0.23 11.32 -1.27
C LEU A 114 -1.44 11.91 -2.00
N ARG A 115 -2.03 12.99 -1.48
CA ARG A 115 -3.11 13.72 -2.16
C ARG A 115 -2.68 14.21 -3.53
N LEU A 116 -1.49 14.81 -3.63
CA LEU A 116 -0.93 15.28 -4.91
C LEU A 116 -0.69 14.13 -5.88
N THR A 117 -0.12 13.03 -5.42
CA THR A 117 0.10 11.83 -6.25
C THR A 117 -1.22 11.31 -6.83
N LEU A 118 -2.27 11.17 -6.00
CA LEU A 118 -3.58 10.72 -6.46
C LEU A 118 -4.22 11.69 -7.46
N LYS A 119 -4.10 13.00 -7.21
CA LYS A 119 -4.58 14.03 -8.14
C LYS A 119 -3.90 13.93 -9.50
N GLU A 120 -2.59 13.77 -9.55
CA GLU A 120 -1.84 13.59 -10.80
C GLU A 120 -2.27 12.33 -11.56
N ARG A 121 -2.47 11.21 -10.85
CA ARG A 121 -2.95 9.95 -11.43
C ARG A 121 -4.37 10.10 -12.00
N ALA A 122 -5.27 10.75 -11.26
CA ALA A 122 -6.63 11.02 -11.71
C ALA A 122 -6.64 11.92 -12.95
N GLN A 123 -5.82 12.96 -13.00
CA GLN A 123 -5.68 13.82 -14.18
C GLN A 123 -5.13 13.07 -15.39
N ALA A 124 -4.17 12.18 -15.20
CA ALA A 124 -3.65 11.33 -16.27
C ALA A 124 -4.74 10.38 -16.80
N LEU A 125 -5.60 9.85 -15.92
CA LEU A 125 -6.74 9.03 -16.31
C LEU A 125 -7.76 9.85 -17.13
N ILE A 126 -8.14 11.03 -16.66
CA ILE A 126 -9.06 11.92 -17.37
C ILE A 126 -8.56 12.22 -18.79
N LYS A 127 -7.26 12.54 -18.95
CA LYS A 127 -6.67 12.82 -20.27
C LYS A 127 -6.82 11.65 -21.26
N ARG A 128 -6.85 10.40 -20.79
CA ARG A 128 -7.05 9.21 -21.62
C ARG A 128 -8.44 9.11 -22.23
N TYR A 129 -9.45 9.72 -21.57
CA TYR A 129 -10.84 9.67 -21.99
C TYR A 129 -11.35 10.99 -22.60
N GLN A 130 -10.49 12.00 -22.69
CA GLN A 130 -10.76 13.29 -23.35
C GLN A 130 -10.28 13.29 -24.81
N SER A 131 -10.59 12.28 -25.55
CA SER A 131 -10.26 12.22 -26.99
C SER A 131 -11.43 12.66 -27.85
#